data_46b6652820d925db16580f3c01a495ee
#
_entry.id   46b6652820d925db16580f3c01a495ee
#
_cell.length_a   1.000
_cell.length_b   1.000
_cell.length_c   1.000
_cell.angle_alpha   90.00
_cell.angle_beta   90.00
_cell.angle_gamma   90.00
#
_symmetry.space_group_name_H-M   'P 1'
#
loop_
_entity.id
_entity.type
_entity.pdbx_description
1 polymer ?
#
loop_
_entity_poly.entity_id
_entity_poly.type
_entity_poly.pdbx_seq_one_letter_code
_entity_poly.pdbx_strand_id
1 'polypeptide(L)'
;MTTKMIGTGSYLPEHMVSNDDLAKLVDTSDEWIASRTGIRNRRIATKESGADMAAAAAREALRDAGMDGSEIDLILVATCSSDFQFPSTACLVQKAINATKAAAFDLSAACSGFLFALHTAHAYICAGIYKNILLVGVEVLSKLIDWKDRSTCVLFGDGAGAAVVTAADH
;
A
#
# COMPACT_ATOMS: atom_id res chain seq x y z
N MET A 1 16.28 -17.04 -14.42
CA MET A 1 16.11 -16.15 -13.23
C MET A 1 14.62 -15.96 -13.00
N THR A 2 14.17 -16.07 -11.80
CA THR A 2 12.76 -15.88 -11.42
C THR A 2 12.67 -14.90 -10.24
N THR A 3 11.45 -14.51 -9.85
CA THR A 3 11.21 -13.60 -8.73
C THR A 3 10.63 -14.38 -7.56
N LYS A 4 11.20 -14.19 -6.39
CA LYS A 4 10.72 -14.78 -5.14
C LYS A 4 10.32 -13.66 -4.18
N MET A 5 9.14 -13.78 -3.58
CA MET A 5 8.73 -12.95 -2.44
C MET A 5 9.35 -13.54 -1.17
N ILE A 6 10.05 -12.72 -0.40
CA ILE A 6 10.85 -13.16 0.75
C ILE A 6 10.44 -12.48 2.06
N GLY A 7 9.60 -11.48 2.01
CA GLY A 7 9.03 -10.83 3.18
C GLY A 7 7.81 -10.03 2.83
N THR A 8 6.88 -9.92 3.78
CA THR A 8 5.63 -9.15 3.67
C THR A 8 5.43 -8.29 4.90
N GLY A 9 4.67 -7.22 4.74
CA GLY A 9 4.30 -6.34 5.84
C GLY A 9 3.02 -5.59 5.55
N SER A 10 2.40 -5.08 6.59
CA SER A 10 1.15 -4.34 6.49
C SER A 10 1.06 -3.23 7.54
N TYR A 11 0.23 -2.25 7.27
CA TYR A 11 -0.18 -1.26 8.25
C TYR A 11 -1.65 -0.92 8.07
N LEU A 12 -2.38 -0.95 9.17
CA LEU A 12 -3.78 -0.51 9.22
C LEU A 12 -3.91 0.58 10.30
N PRO A 13 -4.58 1.72 9.99
CA PRO A 13 -4.89 2.73 11.00
C PRO A 13 -5.63 2.16 12.20
N GLU A 14 -5.44 2.74 13.38
CA GLU A 14 -6.10 2.27 14.59
C GLU A 14 -7.60 2.60 14.60
N HIS A 15 -7.98 3.75 14.02
CA HIS A 15 -9.37 4.18 13.99
C HIS A 15 -10.22 3.29 13.10
N MET A 16 -11.20 2.63 13.72
CA MET A 16 -12.13 1.72 13.07
C MET A 16 -13.52 2.35 13.01
N VAL A 17 -14.13 2.32 11.83
CA VAL A 17 -15.51 2.78 11.58
C VAL A 17 -16.35 1.59 11.18
N SER A 18 -17.42 1.32 11.94
CA SER A 18 -18.36 0.23 11.68
C SER A 18 -19.40 0.61 10.61
N ASN A 19 -20.16 -0.38 10.13
CA ASN A 19 -21.33 -0.12 9.27
C ASN A 19 -22.41 0.66 10.02
N ASP A 20 -22.59 0.42 11.33
CA ASP A 20 -23.55 1.16 12.16
C ASP A 20 -23.13 2.63 12.34
N ASP A 21 -21.84 2.94 12.33
CA ASP A 21 -21.35 4.32 12.31
C ASP A 21 -21.68 5.02 10.98
N LEU A 22 -21.54 4.32 9.86
CA LEU A 22 -21.95 4.84 8.55
C LEU A 22 -23.46 5.05 8.45
N ALA A 23 -24.27 4.19 9.06
CA ALA A 23 -25.72 4.34 9.11
C ALA A 23 -26.19 5.62 9.81
N LYS A 24 -25.33 6.26 10.60
CA LYS A 24 -25.60 7.59 11.19
C LYS A 24 -25.37 8.73 10.19
N LEU A 25 -24.65 8.49 9.08
CA LEU A 25 -24.27 9.49 8.09
C LEU A 25 -25.08 9.40 6.80
N VAL A 26 -25.39 8.16 6.36
CA VAL A 26 -26.11 7.88 5.11
C VAL A 26 -27.17 6.80 5.34
N ASP A 27 -28.19 6.77 4.47
CA ASP A 27 -29.27 5.78 4.52
C ASP A 27 -28.76 4.38 4.13
N THR A 28 -28.29 3.60 5.12
CA THR A 28 -27.73 2.26 4.96
C THR A 28 -27.92 1.42 6.24
N SER A 29 -27.48 0.16 6.22
CA SER A 29 -27.45 -0.73 7.39
C SER A 29 -26.27 -1.71 7.31
N ASP A 30 -25.88 -2.32 8.44
CA ASP A 30 -24.86 -3.39 8.45
C ASP A 30 -25.26 -4.56 7.55
N GLU A 31 -26.52 -4.99 7.60
CA GLU A 31 -27.04 -6.06 6.75
C GLU A 31 -26.93 -5.72 5.26
N TRP A 32 -27.30 -4.49 4.87
CA TRP A 32 -27.23 -4.03 3.48
C TRP A 32 -25.77 -4.01 2.96
N ILE A 33 -24.84 -3.48 3.73
CA ILE A 33 -23.42 -3.40 3.36
C ILE A 33 -22.81 -4.79 3.34
N ALA A 34 -22.96 -5.56 4.41
CA ALA A 34 -22.32 -6.86 4.57
C ALA A 34 -22.80 -7.89 3.54
N SER A 35 -24.10 -7.90 3.21
CA SER A 35 -24.64 -8.84 2.21
C SER A 35 -24.12 -8.59 0.79
N ARG A 36 -23.68 -7.35 0.47
CA ARG A 36 -23.20 -6.97 -0.86
C ARG A 36 -21.69 -6.96 -0.98
N THR A 37 -20.98 -6.70 0.11
CA THR A 37 -19.54 -6.44 0.10
C THR A 37 -18.74 -7.36 1.01
N GLY A 38 -19.36 -7.98 2.00
CA GLY A 38 -18.69 -8.68 3.08
C GLY A 38 -18.05 -7.75 4.12
N ILE A 39 -18.06 -6.42 3.90
CA ILE A 39 -17.38 -5.44 4.77
C ILE A 39 -18.26 -5.18 6.00
N ARG A 40 -17.65 -5.29 7.19
CA ARG A 40 -18.28 -4.92 8.47
C ARG A 40 -17.66 -3.68 9.09
N ASN A 41 -16.37 -3.48 8.86
CA ASN A 41 -15.61 -2.36 9.39
C ASN A 41 -14.60 -1.87 8.35
N ARG A 42 -14.18 -0.59 8.45
CA ARG A 42 -13.08 -0.02 7.69
C ARG A 42 -12.13 0.73 8.61
N ARG A 43 -10.88 0.80 8.21
CA ARG A 43 -9.85 1.56 8.92
C ARG A 43 -9.68 2.90 8.24
N ILE A 44 -9.60 3.96 9.05
CA ILE A 44 -9.53 5.35 8.57
C ILE A 44 -8.33 6.04 9.20
N ALA A 45 -7.44 6.56 8.37
CA ALA A 45 -6.30 7.34 8.81
C ALA A 45 -6.77 8.67 9.40
N THR A 46 -6.34 8.99 10.62
CA THR A 46 -6.72 10.23 11.32
C THR A 46 -5.53 11.17 11.49
N LYS A 47 -4.34 10.62 11.66
CA LYS A 47 -3.08 11.34 11.86
C LYS A 47 -2.02 10.92 10.85
N GLU A 48 -2.09 9.69 10.38
CA GLU A 48 -1.11 9.09 9.49
C GLU A 48 -1.28 9.67 8.07
N SER A 49 -0.16 9.96 7.44
CA SER A 49 -0.10 10.18 6.01
C SER A 49 -0.02 8.84 5.25
N GLY A 50 -0.28 8.85 3.94
CA GLY A 50 -0.04 7.68 3.09
C GLY A 50 1.41 7.23 3.15
N ALA A 51 2.35 8.17 3.17
CA ALA A 51 3.78 7.88 3.30
C ALA A 51 4.15 7.25 4.65
N ASP A 52 3.51 7.66 5.77
CA ASP A 52 3.75 7.05 7.08
C ASP A 52 3.30 5.58 7.11
N MET A 53 2.10 5.31 6.59
CA MET A 53 1.57 3.95 6.49
C MET A 53 2.41 3.07 5.56
N ALA A 54 2.79 3.60 4.40
CA ALA A 54 3.66 2.92 3.45
C ALA A 54 5.02 2.56 4.09
N ALA A 55 5.63 3.51 4.82
CA ALA A 55 6.90 3.29 5.51
C ALA A 55 6.78 2.26 6.65
N ALA A 56 5.65 2.24 7.37
CA ALA A 56 5.40 1.26 8.42
C ALA A 56 5.29 -0.16 7.84
N ALA A 57 4.49 -0.35 6.78
CA ALA A 57 4.37 -1.62 6.06
C ALA A 57 5.72 -2.06 5.47
N ALA A 58 6.49 -1.12 4.91
CA ALA A 58 7.82 -1.39 4.35
C ALA A 58 8.80 -1.91 5.42
N ARG A 59 8.82 -1.28 6.61
CA ARG A 59 9.69 -1.76 7.73
C ARG A 59 9.30 -3.16 8.18
N GLU A 60 8.02 -3.47 8.22
CA GLU A 60 7.56 -4.80 8.56
C GLU A 60 7.99 -5.84 7.52
N ALA A 61 7.83 -5.53 6.23
CA ALA A 61 8.25 -6.41 5.13
C ALA A 61 9.78 -6.65 5.14
N LEU A 62 10.59 -5.61 5.42
CA LEU A 62 12.03 -5.74 5.56
C LEU A 62 12.41 -6.63 6.75
N ARG A 63 11.75 -6.45 7.89
CA ARG A 63 11.98 -7.29 9.08
C ARG A 63 11.64 -8.76 8.80
N ASP A 64 10.51 -9.02 8.12
CA ASP A 64 10.09 -10.38 7.74
C ASP A 64 11.08 -11.02 6.74
N ALA A 65 11.63 -10.21 5.82
CA ALA A 65 12.67 -10.63 4.89
C ALA A 65 14.07 -10.82 5.53
N GLY A 66 14.28 -10.34 6.77
CA GLY A 66 15.59 -10.30 7.40
C GLY A 66 16.59 -9.37 6.69
N MET A 67 16.08 -8.26 6.11
CA MET A 67 16.87 -7.32 5.30
C MET A 67 16.82 -5.91 5.86
N ASP A 68 17.88 -5.13 5.58
CA ASP A 68 17.92 -3.69 5.83
C ASP A 68 17.55 -2.90 4.58
N GLY A 69 17.06 -1.66 4.77
CA GLY A 69 16.73 -0.76 3.65
C GLY A 69 17.89 -0.49 2.70
N SER A 70 19.15 -0.52 3.18
CA SER A 70 20.36 -0.35 2.38
C SER A 70 20.61 -1.47 1.35
N GLU A 71 19.91 -2.59 1.47
CA GLU A 71 20.02 -3.75 0.57
C GLU A 71 18.97 -3.69 -0.57
N ILE A 72 18.07 -2.71 -0.54
CA ILE A 72 17.03 -2.52 -1.56
C ILE A 72 17.61 -1.70 -2.71
N ASP A 73 17.39 -2.18 -3.94
CA ASP A 73 17.84 -1.53 -5.18
C ASP A 73 16.76 -0.64 -5.79
N LEU A 74 15.48 -1.00 -5.60
CA LEU A 74 14.34 -0.27 -6.16
C LEU A 74 13.15 -0.30 -5.18
N ILE A 75 12.45 0.84 -5.07
CA ILE A 75 11.19 0.97 -4.35
C ILE A 75 10.10 1.37 -5.35
N LEU A 76 9.06 0.57 -5.44
CA LEU A 76 7.85 0.86 -6.21
C LEU A 76 6.67 1.04 -5.26
N VAL A 77 6.05 2.20 -5.30
CA VAL A 77 4.81 2.45 -4.54
C VAL A 77 3.64 2.56 -5.49
N ALA A 78 2.66 1.67 -5.35
CA ALA A 78 1.39 1.74 -6.06
C ALA A 78 0.40 2.53 -5.21
N THR A 79 -0.03 3.68 -5.70
CA THR A 79 -1.01 4.55 -5.04
C THR A 79 -1.73 5.46 -6.04
N CYS A 80 -2.98 5.79 -5.77
CA CYS A 80 -3.74 6.84 -6.44
C CYS A 80 -4.18 7.96 -5.47
N SER A 81 -3.75 7.89 -4.21
CA SER A 81 -4.07 8.84 -3.14
C SER A 81 -2.80 9.39 -2.47
N SER A 82 -1.75 9.65 -3.25
CA SER A 82 -0.48 10.19 -2.75
C SER A 82 -0.69 11.50 -1.99
N ASP A 83 0.08 11.70 -0.91
CA ASP A 83 0.00 12.93 -0.10
C ASP A 83 0.49 14.16 -0.89
N PHE A 84 1.46 13.95 -1.80
CA PHE A 84 2.07 14.98 -2.66
C PHE A 84 2.29 14.43 -4.06
N GLN A 85 2.28 15.32 -5.05
CA GLN A 85 2.73 14.95 -6.39
C GLN A 85 4.27 14.89 -6.47
N PHE A 86 4.94 15.70 -5.66
CA PHE A 86 6.40 15.73 -5.53
C PHE A 86 6.78 16.21 -4.11
N PRO A 87 7.72 15.52 -3.39
CA PRO A 87 8.34 14.24 -3.80
C PRO A 87 7.32 13.10 -3.86
N SER A 88 7.64 12.03 -4.64
CA SER A 88 6.80 10.83 -4.71
C SER A 88 6.73 10.11 -3.35
N THR A 89 5.67 9.35 -3.12
CA THR A 89 5.51 8.52 -1.92
C THR A 89 6.68 7.54 -1.77
N ALA A 90 7.16 6.97 -2.88
CA ALA A 90 8.32 6.09 -2.89
C ALA A 90 9.60 6.76 -2.38
N CYS A 91 9.84 8.04 -2.71
CA CYS A 91 10.97 8.82 -2.19
C CYS A 91 10.85 9.08 -0.67
N LEU A 92 9.61 9.27 -0.18
CA LEU A 92 9.38 9.43 1.27
C LEU A 92 9.63 8.12 2.01
N VAL A 93 9.16 6.99 1.47
CA VAL A 93 9.45 5.65 1.99
C VAL A 93 10.95 5.37 1.96
N GLN A 94 11.65 5.66 0.85
CA GLN A 94 13.10 5.52 0.70
C GLN A 94 13.86 6.19 1.85
N LYS A 95 13.51 7.45 2.12
CA LYS A 95 14.09 8.21 3.24
C LYS A 95 13.78 7.54 4.59
N ALA A 96 12.53 7.12 4.80
CA ALA A 96 12.05 6.59 6.08
C ALA A 96 12.68 5.23 6.45
N ILE A 97 13.13 4.43 5.46
CA ILE A 97 13.76 3.13 5.67
C ILE A 97 15.28 3.15 5.41
N ASN A 98 15.88 4.33 5.20
CA ASN A 98 17.31 4.52 4.90
C ASN A 98 17.79 3.75 3.64
N ALA A 99 16.96 3.58 2.64
CA ALA A 99 17.30 2.91 1.37
C ALA A 99 18.06 3.86 0.43
N THR A 100 19.18 4.42 0.86
CA THR A 100 19.89 5.55 0.22
C THR A 100 20.40 5.27 -1.19
N LYS A 101 20.54 4.00 -1.58
CA LYS A 101 21.00 3.57 -2.90
C LYS A 101 19.86 3.20 -3.85
N ALA A 102 18.66 2.99 -3.32
CA ALA A 102 17.53 2.55 -4.12
C ALA A 102 17.07 3.61 -5.11
N ALA A 103 16.71 3.22 -6.32
CA ALA A 103 15.81 4.02 -7.13
C ALA A 103 14.40 4.01 -6.52
N ALA A 104 13.61 5.07 -6.71
CA ALA A 104 12.28 5.14 -6.10
C ALA A 104 11.30 5.91 -6.99
N PHE A 105 10.14 5.33 -7.29
CA PHE A 105 9.06 6.00 -7.99
C PHE A 105 7.70 5.41 -7.70
N ASP A 106 6.65 6.22 -7.87
CA ASP A 106 5.26 5.80 -7.72
C ASP A 106 4.69 5.27 -9.04
N LEU A 107 3.73 4.37 -8.95
CA LEU A 107 2.96 3.81 -10.05
C LEU A 107 1.48 3.99 -9.75
N SER A 108 0.74 4.58 -10.68
CA SER A 108 -0.70 4.78 -10.55
C SER A 108 -1.46 3.88 -11.50
N ALA A 109 -2.14 2.87 -10.96
CA ALA A 109 -3.01 1.96 -11.71
C ALA A 109 -4.19 1.45 -10.86
N ALA A 110 -4.64 2.28 -9.91
CA ALA A 110 -5.77 2.03 -9.01
C ALA A 110 -5.70 0.61 -8.40
N CYS A 111 -6.82 -0.11 -8.34
CA CYS A 111 -6.93 -1.44 -7.71
C CYS A 111 -5.96 -2.49 -8.28
N SER A 112 -5.45 -2.31 -9.50
CA SER A 112 -4.47 -3.19 -10.12
C SER A 112 -3.02 -2.77 -9.86
N GLY A 113 -2.80 -1.65 -9.17
CA GLY A 113 -1.48 -1.03 -8.98
C GLY A 113 -0.43 -1.97 -8.43
N PHE A 114 -0.75 -2.71 -7.36
CA PHE A 114 0.20 -3.65 -6.75
C PHE A 114 0.60 -4.79 -7.72
N LEU A 115 -0.33 -5.30 -8.52
CA LEU A 115 -0.02 -6.32 -9.53
C LEU A 115 0.88 -5.76 -10.64
N PHE A 116 0.64 -4.53 -11.10
CA PHE A 116 1.53 -3.89 -12.06
C PHE A 116 2.90 -3.58 -11.48
N ALA A 117 2.99 -3.19 -10.21
CA ALA A 117 4.26 -3.03 -9.52
C ALA A 117 5.02 -4.37 -9.44
N LEU A 118 4.33 -5.47 -9.13
CA LEU A 118 4.92 -6.82 -9.12
C LEU A 118 5.41 -7.25 -10.51
N HIS A 119 4.63 -7.01 -11.57
CA HIS A 119 5.05 -7.30 -12.96
C HIS A 119 6.26 -6.45 -13.36
N THR A 120 6.28 -5.17 -12.98
CA THR A 120 7.42 -4.27 -13.24
C THR A 120 8.67 -4.77 -12.52
N ALA A 121 8.55 -5.15 -11.25
CA ALA A 121 9.67 -5.72 -10.49
C ALA A 121 10.19 -7.01 -11.11
N HIS A 122 9.28 -7.91 -11.51
CA HIS A 122 9.66 -9.16 -12.20
C HIS A 122 10.43 -8.88 -13.50
N ALA A 123 9.97 -7.93 -14.30
CA ALA A 123 10.65 -7.55 -15.53
C ALA A 123 12.07 -7.00 -15.26
N TYR A 124 12.26 -6.15 -14.27
CA TYR A 124 13.58 -5.64 -13.89
C TYR A 124 14.50 -6.73 -13.36
N ILE A 125 13.98 -7.66 -12.54
CA ILE A 125 14.75 -8.80 -12.02
C ILE A 125 15.17 -9.71 -13.17
N CYS A 126 14.26 -10.08 -14.07
CA CYS A 126 14.57 -10.93 -15.23
C CYS A 126 15.55 -10.26 -16.20
N ALA A 127 15.51 -8.95 -16.34
CA ALA A 127 16.47 -8.17 -17.14
C ALA A 127 17.83 -7.98 -16.44
N GLY A 128 17.98 -8.41 -15.17
CA GLY A 128 19.22 -8.25 -14.40
C GLY A 128 19.53 -6.80 -13.98
N ILE A 129 18.53 -5.89 -14.01
CA ILE A 129 18.72 -4.47 -13.68
C ILE A 129 18.75 -4.26 -12.17
N TYR A 130 17.84 -4.90 -11.44
CA TYR A 130 17.74 -4.85 -9.98
C TYR A 130 17.61 -6.27 -9.42
N LYS A 131 18.09 -6.46 -8.19
CA LYS A 131 18.04 -7.74 -7.50
C LYS A 131 16.98 -7.76 -6.41
N ASN A 132 17.00 -6.76 -5.52
CA ASN A 132 16.11 -6.66 -4.36
C ASN A 132 15.17 -5.47 -4.55
N ILE A 133 13.88 -5.71 -4.62
CA ILE A 133 12.88 -4.68 -4.88
C ILE A 133 11.84 -4.68 -3.76
N LEU A 134 11.57 -3.51 -3.20
CA LEU A 134 10.47 -3.29 -2.27
C LEU A 134 9.25 -2.81 -3.04
N LEU A 135 8.13 -3.52 -2.88
CA LEU A 135 6.83 -3.16 -3.42
C LEU A 135 5.95 -2.68 -2.28
N VAL A 136 5.25 -1.59 -2.46
CA VAL A 136 4.26 -1.08 -1.50
C VAL A 136 2.99 -0.71 -2.26
N GLY A 137 1.85 -1.14 -1.73
CA GLY A 137 0.54 -0.60 -2.09
C GLY A 137 0.00 0.20 -0.91
N VAL A 138 -0.41 1.43 -1.12
CA VAL A 138 -0.96 2.28 -0.07
C VAL A 138 -2.08 3.15 -0.60
N GLU A 139 -3.15 3.25 0.20
CA GLU A 139 -4.25 4.17 -0.11
C GLU A 139 -4.78 4.86 1.14
N VAL A 140 -5.11 6.14 0.99
CA VAL A 140 -5.86 6.97 1.95
C VAL A 140 -7.12 7.48 1.25
N LEU A 141 -7.99 6.54 0.87
CA LEU A 141 -9.20 6.87 0.09
C LEU A 141 -10.23 7.65 0.90
N SER A 142 -10.18 7.56 2.21
CA SER A 142 -11.04 8.32 3.12
C SER A 142 -10.98 9.83 2.92
N LYS A 143 -9.87 10.35 2.37
CA LYS A 143 -9.68 11.77 2.04
C LYS A 143 -10.29 12.19 0.70
N LEU A 144 -10.59 11.24 -0.17
CA LEU A 144 -11.02 11.47 -1.56
C LEU A 144 -12.52 11.19 -1.79
N ILE A 145 -13.12 10.33 -0.95
CA ILE A 145 -14.53 9.95 -1.10
C ILE A 145 -15.47 11.02 -0.54
N ASP A 146 -16.65 11.11 -1.12
CA ASP A 146 -17.76 11.85 -0.52
C ASP A 146 -18.48 10.98 0.51
N TRP A 147 -18.37 11.34 1.78
CA TRP A 147 -19.01 10.62 2.89
C TRP A 147 -20.54 10.67 2.88
N LYS A 148 -21.15 11.49 2.01
CA LYS A 148 -22.59 11.56 1.79
C LYS A 148 -23.06 10.68 0.60
N ASP A 149 -22.12 10.19 -0.19
CA ASP A 149 -22.42 9.27 -1.29
C ASP A 149 -22.38 7.82 -0.78
N ARG A 150 -23.55 7.25 -0.52
CA ARG A 150 -23.73 5.85 -0.09
C ARG A 150 -23.11 4.83 -1.06
N SER A 151 -22.99 5.16 -2.35
CA SER A 151 -22.49 4.22 -3.36
C SER A 151 -20.99 3.97 -3.21
N THR A 152 -20.25 4.89 -2.61
CA THR A 152 -18.79 4.83 -2.47
C THR A 152 -18.30 4.77 -1.03
N CYS A 153 -18.90 5.51 -0.10
CA CYS A 153 -18.41 5.59 1.28
C CYS A 153 -18.46 4.26 2.05
N VAL A 154 -19.30 3.32 1.61
CA VAL A 154 -19.41 1.98 2.23
C VAL A 154 -18.31 1.00 1.80
N LEU A 155 -17.57 1.31 0.70
CA LEU A 155 -16.61 0.39 0.06
C LEU A 155 -15.16 0.63 0.49
N PHE A 156 -14.80 1.86 0.81
CA PHE A 156 -13.40 2.25 0.92
C PHE A 156 -12.94 2.45 2.37
N GLY A 157 -11.65 2.26 2.57
CA GLY A 157 -10.92 2.54 3.78
C GLY A 157 -9.45 2.79 3.45
N ASP A 158 -8.62 2.88 4.47
CA ASP A 158 -7.21 3.24 4.38
C ASP A 158 -6.32 2.10 4.87
N GLY A 159 -5.14 1.99 4.29
CA GLY A 159 -4.17 0.98 4.68
C GLY A 159 -2.99 0.90 3.74
N ALA A 160 -1.98 0.14 4.14
CA ALA A 160 -0.81 -0.16 3.35
C ALA A 160 -0.42 -1.63 3.45
N GLY A 161 0.08 -2.19 2.36
CA GLY A 161 0.72 -3.49 2.31
C GLY A 161 2.04 -3.40 1.57
N ALA A 162 3.03 -4.21 1.97
CA ALA A 162 4.34 -4.21 1.34
C ALA A 162 4.85 -5.64 1.14
N ALA A 163 5.72 -5.82 0.16
CA ALA A 163 6.45 -7.05 -0.07
C ALA A 163 7.88 -6.78 -0.53
N VAL A 164 8.82 -7.56 -0.03
CA VAL A 164 10.18 -7.62 -0.57
C VAL A 164 10.26 -8.77 -1.55
N VAL A 165 10.68 -8.48 -2.78
CA VAL A 165 10.94 -9.49 -3.80
C VAL A 165 12.40 -9.47 -4.21
N THR A 166 12.95 -10.63 -4.51
CA THR A 166 14.35 -10.79 -4.90
C THR A 166 14.52 -11.73 -6.09
N ALA A 167 15.65 -11.61 -6.76
CA ALA A 167 16.05 -12.57 -7.77
C ALA A 167 16.31 -13.95 -7.15
N ALA A 168 15.82 -14.99 -7.78
CA ALA A 168 16.08 -16.39 -7.40
C ALA A 168 16.45 -17.23 -8.63
N ASP A 169 17.29 -18.23 -8.42
CA ASP A 169 17.52 -19.27 -9.42
C ASP A 169 16.34 -20.24 -9.43
N HIS A 170 16.16 -20.94 -10.53
CA HIS A 170 15.09 -21.95 -10.69
C HIS A 170 15.33 -23.15 -9.80
#